data_74cc8f353ededba5014ceb6fce8f0728
#
_entry.id   74cc8f353ededba5014ceb6fce8f0728
#
_cell.length_a   1.000
_cell.length_b   1.000
_cell.length_c   1.000
_cell.angle_alpha   90.00
_cell.angle_beta   90.00
_cell.angle_gamma   90.00
#
_symmetry.space_group_name_H-M   'P 1'
#
loop_
_entity.id
_entity.type
_entity.pdbx_description
1 polymer ?
#
loop_
_entity_poly.entity_id
_entity_poly.type
_entity_poly.pdbx_seq_one_letter_code
_entity_poly.pdbx_strand_id
1 'polypeptide(L)'
;MNLNFSNMNMSDLEEIKDILVSDFDDFWTYSILKDELNCSSSHYIVAKLNNEIVGFGGIKVVLDSADIMNIVVKKNFRNLGIGTSILNEIIALCSSLNLSSITLEVRKDNEYAISLYKNFGFETLGVRKKYYNGIDGFIMEKKIAK
;
A
#
# COMPACT_ATOMS: atom_id res chain seq x y z
N MET A 1 -4.62 6.31 19.28
CA MET A 1 -4.77 7.07 18.00
C MET A 1 -5.96 6.50 17.26
N ASN A 2 -6.95 7.31 16.95
CA ASN A 2 -8.19 6.89 16.32
C ASN A 2 -8.11 7.03 14.79
N LEU A 3 -7.61 5.98 14.15
CA LEU A 3 -7.62 5.91 12.70
C LEU A 3 -8.93 5.32 12.19
N ASN A 4 -9.50 5.94 11.19
CA ASN A 4 -10.66 5.42 10.47
C ASN A 4 -10.24 5.06 9.05
N PHE A 5 -10.69 3.90 8.59
CA PHE A 5 -10.39 3.41 7.25
C PHE A 5 -11.67 3.34 6.42
N SER A 6 -11.55 3.71 5.17
CA SER A 6 -12.66 3.58 4.23
C SER A 6 -12.10 3.42 2.81
N ASN A 7 -12.96 2.99 1.90
CA ASN A 7 -12.57 2.92 0.49
C ASN A 7 -12.24 4.33 0.01
N MET A 8 -11.12 4.45 -0.70
CA MET A 8 -10.71 5.73 -1.28
C MET A 8 -11.59 6.03 -2.49
N ASN A 9 -12.14 7.24 -2.56
CA ASN A 9 -12.95 7.68 -3.68
C ASN A 9 -12.37 8.96 -4.30
N MET A 10 -12.98 9.44 -5.38
CA MET A 10 -12.48 10.63 -6.07
C MET A 10 -12.52 11.88 -5.19
N SER A 11 -13.49 11.97 -4.29
CA SER A 11 -13.57 13.08 -3.32
C SER A 11 -12.36 13.11 -2.40
N ASP A 12 -11.90 11.94 -1.95
CA ASP A 12 -10.68 11.80 -1.14
C ASP A 12 -9.45 12.26 -1.93
N LEU A 13 -9.33 11.83 -3.17
CA LEU A 13 -8.20 12.20 -4.02
C LEU A 13 -8.18 13.71 -4.29
N GLU A 14 -9.34 14.30 -4.57
CA GLU A 14 -9.47 15.76 -4.78
C GLU A 14 -9.04 16.54 -3.53
N GLU A 15 -9.36 16.03 -2.34
CA GLU A 15 -9.00 16.67 -1.08
C GLU A 15 -7.49 16.84 -0.91
N ILE A 16 -6.71 15.85 -1.36
CA ILE A 16 -5.24 15.86 -1.20
C ILE A 16 -4.49 16.22 -2.48
N LYS A 17 -5.20 16.56 -3.55
CA LYS A 17 -4.61 16.81 -4.87
C LYS A 17 -3.42 17.77 -4.84
N ASP A 18 -3.56 18.90 -4.15
CA ASP A 18 -2.56 19.96 -4.15
C ASP A 18 -1.36 19.67 -3.23
N ILE A 19 -1.50 18.72 -2.30
CA ILE A 19 -0.44 18.37 -1.36
C ILE A 19 0.12 16.96 -1.60
N LEU A 20 -0.35 16.29 -2.64
CA LEU A 20 -0.01 14.89 -2.89
C LEU A 20 1.49 14.70 -3.09
N VAL A 21 2.10 15.47 -3.99
CA VAL A 21 3.52 15.37 -4.30
C VAL A 21 4.38 15.87 -3.13
N SER A 22 4.01 16.98 -2.52
CA SER A 22 4.82 17.58 -1.46
C SER A 22 4.75 16.83 -0.14
N ASP A 23 3.55 16.36 0.24
CA ASP A 23 3.30 15.84 1.59
C ASP A 23 3.19 14.33 1.67
N PHE A 24 2.96 13.65 0.54
CA PHE A 24 2.79 12.19 0.50
C PHE A 24 3.93 11.53 -0.26
N ASP A 25 3.86 11.52 -1.59
CA ASP A 25 4.83 10.81 -2.42
C ASP A 25 4.86 11.43 -3.82
N ASP A 26 6.05 11.62 -4.37
CA ASP A 26 6.23 12.23 -5.68
C ASP A 26 6.03 11.27 -6.86
N PHE A 27 5.97 9.96 -6.61
CA PHE A 27 5.71 8.96 -7.65
C PHE A 27 4.21 8.80 -7.91
N TRP A 28 3.40 8.74 -6.84
CA TRP A 28 1.95 8.49 -6.95
C TRP A 28 1.21 9.81 -7.16
N THR A 29 1.21 10.26 -8.41
CA THR A 29 0.61 11.53 -8.81
C THR A 29 -0.93 11.42 -8.87
N TYR A 30 -1.58 12.57 -8.95
CA TYR A 30 -3.03 12.65 -9.11
C TYR A 30 -3.51 11.83 -10.31
N SER A 31 -2.82 11.97 -11.45
CA SER A 31 -3.19 11.26 -12.69
C SER A 31 -3.10 9.75 -12.54
N ILE A 32 -2.03 9.26 -11.92
CA ILE A 32 -1.83 7.81 -11.68
C ILE A 32 -2.92 7.29 -10.75
N LEU A 33 -3.17 7.97 -9.64
CA LEU A 33 -4.17 7.54 -8.66
C LEU A 33 -5.59 7.61 -9.22
N LYS A 34 -5.88 8.62 -10.04
CA LYS A 34 -7.18 8.73 -10.72
C LYS A 34 -7.43 7.52 -11.61
N ASP A 35 -6.42 7.11 -12.39
CA ASP A 35 -6.53 5.94 -13.25
C ASP A 35 -6.75 4.66 -12.42
N GLU A 36 -6.04 4.52 -11.30
CA GLU A 36 -6.21 3.38 -10.41
C GLU A 36 -7.59 3.34 -9.78
N LEU A 37 -8.12 4.48 -9.35
CA LEU A 37 -9.47 4.53 -8.75
C LEU A 37 -10.56 4.19 -9.75
N ASN A 38 -10.29 4.37 -11.04
CA ASN A 38 -11.22 4.02 -12.12
C ASN A 38 -11.02 2.61 -12.67
N CYS A 39 -10.04 1.87 -12.15
CA CYS A 39 -9.76 0.50 -12.58
C CYS A 39 -10.49 -0.48 -11.68
N SER A 40 -11.31 -1.35 -12.28
CA SER A 40 -12.15 -2.28 -11.52
C SER A 40 -11.37 -3.34 -10.73
N SER A 41 -10.14 -3.63 -11.14
CA SER A 41 -9.28 -4.59 -10.45
C SER A 41 -8.45 -3.97 -9.33
N SER A 42 -8.49 -2.65 -9.17
CA SER A 42 -7.77 -1.92 -8.12
C SER A 42 -8.69 -1.61 -6.96
N HIS A 43 -8.16 -1.74 -5.75
CA HIS A 43 -8.87 -1.43 -4.51
C HIS A 43 -7.97 -0.57 -3.64
N TYR A 44 -8.41 0.64 -3.36
CA TYR A 44 -7.66 1.61 -2.54
C TYR A 44 -8.42 1.95 -1.28
N ILE A 45 -7.67 2.12 -0.19
CA ILE A 45 -8.21 2.56 1.10
C ILE A 45 -7.50 3.84 1.54
N VAL A 46 -8.23 4.67 2.29
CA VAL A 46 -7.65 5.84 2.97
C VAL A 46 -7.69 5.64 4.47
N ALA A 47 -6.68 6.17 5.14
CA ALA A 47 -6.62 6.28 6.59
C ALA A 47 -6.85 7.73 6.97
N LYS A 48 -7.80 7.97 7.86
CA LYS A 48 -8.12 9.31 8.35
C LYS A 48 -7.94 9.40 9.85
N LEU A 49 -7.37 10.51 10.29
CA LEU A 49 -7.22 10.84 11.70
C LEU A 49 -7.94 12.18 11.91
N ASN A 50 -9.00 12.19 12.71
CA ASN A 50 -9.84 13.38 12.92
C ASN A 50 -10.31 14.00 11.60
N ASN A 51 -10.77 13.15 10.67
CA ASN A 51 -11.24 13.52 9.33
C ASN A 51 -10.16 14.05 8.38
N GLU A 52 -8.90 14.05 8.79
CA GLU A 52 -7.78 14.38 7.91
C GLU A 52 -7.23 13.10 7.28
N ILE A 53 -7.02 13.09 5.96
CA ILE A 53 -6.37 11.98 5.27
C ILE A 53 -4.88 12.00 5.63
N VAL A 54 -4.41 10.95 6.29
CA VAL A 54 -3.03 10.83 6.73
C VAL A 54 -2.27 9.71 6.02
N GLY A 55 -2.95 8.90 5.24
CA GLY A 55 -2.32 7.84 4.47
C GLY A 55 -3.30 7.15 3.55
N PHE A 56 -2.76 6.37 2.64
CA PHE A 56 -3.55 5.54 1.74
C PHE A 56 -2.73 4.33 1.30
N GLY A 57 -3.41 3.34 0.77
CA GLY A 57 -2.77 2.17 0.21
C GLY A 57 -3.69 1.48 -0.77
N GLY A 58 -3.12 0.71 -1.66
CA GLY A 58 -3.89 0.04 -2.68
C GLY A 58 -3.32 -1.28 -3.13
N ILE A 59 -4.20 -2.09 -3.65
CA ILE A 59 -3.89 -3.39 -4.25
C ILE A 59 -4.46 -3.47 -5.65
N LYS A 60 -3.87 -4.33 -6.45
CA LYS A 60 -4.44 -4.74 -7.74
C LYS A 60 -4.68 -6.25 -7.68
N VAL A 61 -5.90 -6.66 -7.97
CA VAL A 61 -6.29 -8.07 -7.95
C VAL A 61 -6.06 -8.70 -9.31
N VAL A 62 -5.34 -9.82 -9.33
CA VAL A 62 -5.11 -10.61 -10.54
C VAL A 62 -5.46 -12.05 -10.17
N LEU A 63 -6.53 -12.61 -10.77
CA LEU A 63 -7.03 -13.92 -10.43
C LEU A 63 -7.37 -14.01 -8.94
N ASP A 64 -6.72 -14.90 -8.18
CA ASP A 64 -6.96 -15.08 -6.76
C ASP A 64 -5.85 -14.48 -5.89
N SER A 65 -5.04 -13.58 -6.45
CA SER A 65 -3.93 -12.92 -5.77
C SER A 65 -4.09 -11.41 -5.80
N ALA A 66 -3.45 -10.72 -4.87
CA ALA A 66 -3.35 -9.27 -4.88
C ALA A 66 -1.89 -8.84 -4.87
N ASP A 67 -1.59 -7.79 -5.65
CA ASP A 67 -0.31 -7.08 -5.56
C ASP A 67 -0.52 -5.81 -4.76
N ILE A 68 0.27 -5.59 -3.71
CA ILE A 68 0.28 -4.30 -3.03
C ILE A 68 0.99 -3.30 -3.93
N MET A 69 0.25 -2.29 -4.38
CA MET A 69 0.76 -1.26 -5.29
C MET A 69 1.52 -0.18 -4.52
N ASN A 70 0.98 0.21 -3.36
CA ASN A 70 1.62 1.22 -2.52
C ASN A 70 1.03 1.20 -1.11
N ILE A 71 1.82 1.74 -0.18
CA ILE A 71 1.38 2.16 1.15
C ILE A 71 2.09 3.48 1.39
N VAL A 72 1.35 4.58 1.49
CA VAL A 72 1.90 5.92 1.60
C VAL A 72 1.33 6.60 2.84
N VAL A 73 2.22 7.15 3.67
CA VAL A 73 1.84 7.90 4.87
C VAL A 73 2.28 9.35 4.69
N LYS A 74 1.40 10.28 5.04
CA LYS A 74 1.71 11.72 5.01
C LYS A 74 2.98 11.98 5.82
N LYS A 75 3.89 12.79 5.28
CA LYS A 75 5.26 12.93 5.81
C LYS A 75 5.30 13.28 7.29
N ASN A 76 4.47 14.22 7.74
CA ASN A 76 4.47 14.63 9.14
C ASN A 76 3.73 13.66 10.08
N PHE A 77 3.18 12.57 9.56
CA PHE A 77 2.52 11.51 10.34
C PHE A 77 3.30 10.19 10.30
N ARG A 78 4.51 10.19 9.76
CA ARG A 78 5.36 8.99 9.71
C ARG A 78 5.90 8.63 11.10
N ASN A 79 6.33 7.39 11.25
CA ASN A 79 6.86 6.82 12.51
C ASN A 79 5.83 6.76 13.66
N LEU A 80 4.54 6.75 13.33
CA LEU A 80 3.45 6.62 14.29
C LEU A 80 2.68 5.30 14.15
N GLY A 81 3.17 4.40 13.29
CA GLY A 81 2.53 3.10 13.07
C GLY A 81 1.36 3.12 12.08
N ILE A 82 1.14 4.21 11.37
CA ILE A 82 0.03 4.33 10.42
C ILE A 82 0.23 3.39 9.24
N GLY A 83 1.44 3.29 8.71
CA GLY A 83 1.74 2.36 7.61
C GLY A 83 1.47 0.91 7.97
N THR A 84 1.82 0.52 9.19
CA THR A 84 1.52 -0.80 9.75
C THR A 84 0.01 -1.03 9.82
N SER A 85 -0.75 -0.02 10.25
CA SER A 85 -2.21 -0.11 10.32
C SER A 85 -2.84 -0.23 8.94
N ILE A 86 -2.32 0.50 7.95
CA ILE A 86 -2.76 0.40 6.56
C ILE A 86 -2.50 -1.02 6.02
N LEU A 87 -1.32 -1.55 6.27
CA LEU A 87 -0.98 -2.93 5.85
C LEU A 87 -1.96 -3.94 6.46
N ASN A 88 -2.25 -3.79 7.74
CA ASN A 88 -3.20 -4.67 8.42
C ASN A 88 -4.59 -4.61 7.77
N GLU A 89 -5.06 -3.41 7.43
CA GLU A 89 -6.34 -3.24 6.73
C GLU A 89 -6.33 -3.82 5.32
N ILE A 90 -5.20 -3.70 4.61
CA ILE A 90 -5.04 -4.32 3.29
C ILE A 90 -5.15 -5.84 3.39
N ILE A 91 -4.50 -6.44 4.39
CA ILE A 91 -4.56 -7.89 4.60
C ILE A 91 -6.01 -8.32 4.89
N ALA A 92 -6.72 -7.56 5.73
CA ALA A 92 -8.12 -7.83 6.03
C ALA A 92 -9.00 -7.71 4.78
N LEU A 93 -8.75 -6.71 3.94
CA LEU A 93 -9.46 -6.54 2.67
C LEU A 93 -9.25 -7.75 1.75
N CYS A 94 -8.01 -8.19 1.60
CA CYS A 94 -7.68 -9.35 0.77
C CYS A 94 -8.37 -10.62 1.27
N SER A 95 -8.43 -10.78 2.59
CA SER A 95 -9.15 -11.91 3.20
C SER A 95 -10.64 -11.84 2.90
N SER A 96 -11.23 -10.65 2.99
CA SER A 96 -12.66 -10.46 2.70
C SER A 96 -13.01 -10.71 1.23
N LEU A 97 -12.04 -10.53 0.33
CA LEU A 97 -12.19 -10.80 -1.10
C LEU A 97 -11.90 -12.27 -1.45
N ASN A 98 -11.63 -13.12 -0.47
CA ASN A 98 -11.31 -14.54 -0.64
C ASN A 98 -10.08 -14.78 -1.52
N LEU A 99 -9.10 -13.92 -1.43
CA LEU A 99 -7.85 -14.08 -2.18
C LEU A 99 -6.94 -15.11 -1.47
N SER A 100 -6.10 -15.78 -2.25
CA SER A 100 -5.20 -16.83 -1.76
C SER A 100 -3.87 -16.29 -1.28
N SER A 101 -3.40 -15.18 -1.86
CA SER A 101 -2.08 -14.64 -1.55
C SER A 101 -2.00 -13.16 -1.83
N ILE A 102 -1.01 -12.54 -1.19
CA ILE A 102 -0.67 -11.12 -1.38
C ILE A 102 0.81 -11.06 -1.72
N THR A 103 1.15 -10.34 -2.79
CA THR A 103 2.55 -10.11 -3.17
C THR A 103 2.88 -8.63 -3.07
N LEU A 104 4.15 -8.35 -2.91
CA LEU A 104 4.68 -6.99 -2.93
C LEU A 104 6.13 -7.04 -3.40
N GLU A 105 6.64 -5.88 -3.77
CA GLU A 105 8.04 -5.71 -4.12
C GLU A 105 8.64 -4.63 -3.22
N VAL A 106 9.84 -4.88 -2.70
CA VAL A 106 10.53 -3.98 -1.78
C VAL A 106 12.00 -3.92 -2.15
N ARG A 107 12.61 -2.74 -2.05
CA ARG A 107 14.05 -2.58 -2.29
C ARG A 107 14.82 -3.42 -1.27
N LYS A 108 15.86 -4.08 -1.74
CA LYS A 108 16.73 -4.93 -0.91
C LYS A 108 17.37 -4.16 0.25
N ASP A 109 17.64 -2.87 0.06
CA ASP A 109 18.25 -2.02 1.08
C ASP A 109 17.27 -1.44 2.09
N ASN A 110 15.96 -1.68 1.93
CA ASN A 110 14.94 -1.21 2.86
C ASN A 110 14.71 -2.24 3.96
N GLU A 111 15.67 -2.33 4.89
CA GLU A 111 15.66 -3.33 5.96
C GLU A 111 14.44 -3.20 6.88
N TYR A 112 14.02 -1.97 7.15
CA TYR A 112 12.86 -1.72 8.01
C TYR A 112 11.59 -2.32 7.39
N ALA A 113 11.33 -2.04 6.12
CA ALA A 113 10.14 -2.54 5.43
C ALA A 113 10.18 -4.07 5.31
N ILE A 114 11.33 -4.64 4.98
CA ILE A 114 11.49 -6.10 4.88
C ILE A 114 11.16 -6.76 6.21
N SER A 115 11.68 -6.21 7.30
CA SER A 115 11.42 -6.70 8.66
C SER A 115 9.93 -6.64 8.99
N LEU A 116 9.30 -5.51 8.68
CA LEU A 116 7.87 -5.30 8.88
C LEU A 116 7.04 -6.35 8.13
N TYR A 117 7.33 -6.56 6.85
CA TYR A 117 6.59 -7.53 6.04
C TYR A 117 6.80 -8.96 6.56
N LYS A 118 8.02 -9.31 6.97
CA LYS A 118 8.29 -10.63 7.58
C LYS A 118 7.46 -10.82 8.85
N ASN A 119 7.32 -9.79 9.66
CA ASN A 119 6.51 -9.85 10.89
C ASN A 119 5.03 -10.09 10.59
N PHE A 120 4.56 -9.72 9.41
CA PHE A 120 3.19 -9.99 8.97
C PHE A 120 3.06 -11.33 8.23
N GLY A 121 4.13 -12.11 8.14
CA GLY A 121 4.09 -13.43 7.53
C GLY A 121 4.45 -13.48 6.05
N PHE A 122 5.00 -12.39 5.52
CA PHE A 122 5.52 -12.38 4.15
C PHE A 122 6.86 -13.08 4.09
N GLU A 123 7.08 -13.84 3.03
CA GLU A 123 8.34 -14.55 2.76
C GLU A 123 8.90 -14.10 1.42
N THR A 124 10.22 -14.11 1.28
CA THR A 124 10.86 -13.76 0.02
C THR A 124 10.67 -14.88 -0.97
N LEU A 125 10.05 -14.59 -2.11
CA LEU A 125 9.84 -15.51 -3.22
C LEU A 125 10.96 -15.43 -4.24
N GLY A 126 11.47 -14.24 -4.50
CA GLY A 126 12.44 -14.02 -5.55
C GLY A 126 13.08 -12.67 -5.49
N VAL A 127 13.95 -12.41 -6.45
CA VAL A 127 14.72 -11.18 -6.54
C VAL A 127 14.56 -10.60 -7.94
N ARG A 128 14.22 -9.31 -8.03
CA ARG A 128 14.24 -8.57 -9.28
C ARG A 128 15.55 -7.81 -9.34
N LYS A 129 16.44 -8.23 -10.24
CA LYS A 129 17.80 -7.71 -10.34
C LYS A 129 17.83 -6.26 -10.79
N LYS A 130 18.54 -5.40 -10.02
CA LYS A 130 18.88 -4.02 -10.38
C LYS A 130 17.67 -3.16 -10.79
N TYR A 131 16.52 -3.44 -10.23
CA TYR A 131 15.27 -2.77 -10.59
C TYR A 131 15.26 -1.30 -10.15
N TYR A 132 15.78 -1.03 -8.94
CA TYR A 132 15.75 0.31 -8.35
C TYR A 132 17.12 0.98 -8.48
N ASN A 133 17.40 1.66 -9.59
CA ASN A 133 18.64 2.39 -9.82
C ASN A 133 19.89 1.56 -9.49
N GLY A 134 19.91 0.30 -9.95
CA GLY A 134 21.00 -0.62 -9.70
C GLY A 134 20.88 -1.42 -8.41
N ILE A 135 19.84 -1.20 -7.62
CA ILE A 135 19.58 -1.95 -6.39
C ILE A 135 18.53 -3.03 -6.67
N ASP A 136 18.78 -4.25 -6.21
CA ASP A 136 17.84 -5.34 -6.37
C ASP A 136 16.56 -5.09 -5.56
N GLY A 137 15.44 -5.63 -6.02
CA GLY A 137 14.18 -5.68 -5.29
C GLY A 137 13.87 -7.10 -4.86
N PHE A 138 13.27 -7.26 -3.68
CA PHE A 138 12.74 -8.54 -3.24
C PHE A 138 11.26 -8.60 -3.57
N ILE A 139 10.83 -9.74 -4.15
CA ILE A 139 9.42 -10.06 -4.31
C ILE A 139 9.04 -10.92 -3.09
N MET A 140 8.05 -10.45 -2.33
CA MET A 140 7.61 -11.12 -1.12
C MET A 140 6.16 -11.54 -1.26
N GLU A 141 5.79 -12.63 -0.59
CA GLU A 141 4.45 -13.18 -0.65
C GLU A 141 3.97 -13.61 0.72
N LYS A 142 2.70 -13.34 0.99
CA LYS A 142 1.98 -13.87 2.14
C LYS A 142 0.84 -14.75 1.64
N LYS A 143 0.77 -16.00 2.11
CA LYS A 143 -0.39 -16.85 1.88
C LYS A 143 -1.51 -16.46 2.84
N ILE A 144 -2.73 -16.44 2.34
CA ILE A 144 -3.92 -16.11 3.14
C ILE A 144 -4.71 -17.39 3.37
N ALA A 145 -5.03 -17.67 4.63
CA ALA A 145 -5.90 -18.78 5.00
C ALA A 145 -7.33 -18.47 4.54
N LYS A 146 -7.92 -19.44 3.87
CA LYS A 146 -9.31 -19.33 3.41
C LYS A 146 -10.27 -20.04 4.35
#